data_6f1d6d5882ecc7cc2b179f0f24ffd2e7
#
_entry.id   6f1d6d5882ecc7cc2b179f0f24ffd2e7
#
_cell.length_a   1.000
_cell.length_b   1.000
_cell.length_c   1.000
_cell.angle_alpha   90.00
_cell.angle_beta   90.00
_cell.angle_gamma   90.00
#
_symmetry.space_group_name_H-M   'P 1'
#
loop_
_entity.id
_entity.type
_entity.pdbx_description
1 polymer ?
#
loop_
_entity_poly.entity_id
_entity_poly.type
_entity_poly.pdbx_seq_one_letter_code
_entity_poly.pdbx_strand_id
1 'polypeptide(L)'
;MILGQAQTTTFKLNLLKGLENFYTGSPYTYKIALYDATATINSETTAYTTDHEITGTGYVAGGNTLTPTVGSDTSNNTAYVTFANVTWSPASFTTAGALIYNATTNASVAVLNFGGEKTATTTFTIEFPAATSTTAVLRIN
;
A
#
# COMPACT_ATOMS: atom_id res chain seq x y z
N MET A 1 -1.92 4.47 19.30
CA MET A 1 -1.19 4.00 18.09
C MET A 1 -1.65 2.59 17.75
N ILE A 2 -2.20 2.38 16.58
CA ILE A 2 -2.52 1.05 16.05
C ILE A 2 -2.10 1.02 14.59
N LEU A 3 -1.07 0.24 14.29
CA LEU A 3 -0.56 0.02 12.95
C LEU A 3 -0.85 -1.44 12.58
N GLY A 4 -2.05 -1.69 12.08
CA GLY A 4 -2.54 -3.04 11.84
C GLY A 4 -2.45 -3.44 10.38
N GLN A 5 -1.69 -4.48 10.06
CA GLN A 5 -1.61 -4.98 8.69
C GLN A 5 -2.93 -5.62 8.24
N ALA A 6 -3.54 -5.05 7.21
CA ALA A 6 -4.82 -5.53 6.70
C ALA A 6 -5.17 -4.91 5.35
N GLN A 7 -5.99 -5.63 4.57
CA GLN A 7 -6.82 -4.99 3.55
C GLN A 7 -7.94 -4.24 4.29
N THR A 8 -8.21 -2.99 3.90
CA THR A 8 -9.23 -2.20 4.60
C THR A 8 -10.64 -2.64 4.23
N THR A 9 -11.58 -2.41 5.14
CA THR A 9 -13.00 -2.66 4.86
C THR A 9 -13.50 -1.78 3.71
N THR A 10 -13.02 -0.54 3.64
CA THR A 10 -13.31 0.39 2.54
C THR A 10 -12.89 -0.19 1.19
N PHE A 11 -11.71 -0.79 1.10
CA PHE A 11 -11.24 -1.43 -0.12
C PHE A 11 -12.17 -2.57 -0.56
N LYS A 12 -12.52 -3.43 0.38
CA LYS A 12 -13.43 -4.57 0.10
C LYS A 12 -14.78 -4.11 -0.41
N LEU A 13 -15.34 -3.07 0.22
CA LEU A 13 -16.60 -2.47 -0.21
C LEU A 13 -16.48 -1.85 -1.61
N ASN A 14 -15.41 -1.12 -1.86
CA ASN A 14 -15.17 -0.47 -3.14
C ASN A 14 -14.95 -1.47 -4.28
N LEU A 15 -14.32 -2.62 -4.00
CA LEU A 15 -14.26 -3.71 -4.97
C LEU A 15 -15.65 -4.17 -5.42
N LEU A 16 -16.56 -4.36 -4.45
CA LEU A 16 -17.93 -4.79 -4.74
C LEU A 16 -18.73 -3.73 -5.50
N LYS A 17 -18.36 -2.45 -5.35
CA LYS A 17 -18.99 -1.34 -6.08
C LYS A 17 -18.37 -1.07 -7.45
N GLY A 18 -17.26 -1.74 -7.79
CA GLY A 18 -16.51 -1.46 -9.01
C GLY A 18 -15.75 -0.14 -8.98
N LEU A 19 -15.37 0.33 -7.80
CA LEU A 19 -14.65 1.59 -7.60
C LEU A 19 -13.15 1.40 -7.43
N GLU A 20 -12.65 0.20 -7.61
CA GLU A 20 -11.23 -0.13 -7.63
C GLU A 20 -10.92 -0.93 -8.89
N ASN A 21 -9.84 -0.56 -9.55
CA ASN A 21 -9.44 -1.20 -10.80
C ASN A 21 -7.91 -1.13 -10.94
N PHE A 22 -7.24 -2.26 -10.79
CA PHE A 22 -5.79 -2.37 -10.90
C PHE A 22 -5.30 -2.76 -12.29
N TYR A 23 -6.20 -2.88 -13.25
CA TYR A 23 -5.84 -3.30 -14.60
C TYR A 23 -5.07 -2.19 -15.34
N THR A 24 -4.21 -2.60 -16.25
CA THR A 24 -3.47 -1.68 -17.12
C THR A 24 -4.44 -0.82 -17.93
N GLY A 25 -4.28 0.50 -17.89
CA GLY A 25 -5.19 1.44 -18.53
C GLY A 25 -6.34 1.89 -17.64
N SER A 26 -6.37 1.45 -16.37
CA SER A 26 -7.30 1.96 -15.38
C SER A 26 -7.20 3.48 -15.24
N PRO A 27 -8.32 4.19 -15.01
CA PRO A 27 -8.29 5.62 -14.73
C PRO A 27 -7.73 5.95 -13.33
N TYR A 28 -7.51 4.94 -12.49
CA TYR A 28 -7.07 5.13 -11.11
C TYR A 28 -5.55 5.07 -10.99
N THR A 29 -5.01 5.98 -10.17
CA THR A 29 -3.61 5.97 -9.74
C THR A 29 -3.55 5.48 -8.30
N TYR A 30 -2.71 4.48 -8.04
CA TYR A 30 -2.47 3.95 -6.70
C TYR A 30 -1.12 4.44 -6.18
N LYS A 31 -1.07 4.78 -4.90
CA LYS A 31 0.13 5.26 -4.23
C LYS A 31 0.37 4.54 -2.91
N ILE A 32 1.58 4.65 -2.42
CA ILE A 32 1.97 4.16 -1.10
C ILE A 32 2.58 5.31 -0.30
N ALA A 33 1.96 5.64 0.82
CA ALA A 33 2.44 6.65 1.77
C ALA A 33 3.03 5.97 3.00
N LEU A 34 4.04 6.58 3.60
CA LEU A 34 4.77 6.04 4.75
C LEU A 34 4.38 6.76 6.04
N TYR A 35 4.30 6.00 7.13
CA TYR A 35 3.83 6.49 8.43
C TYR A 35 4.79 6.13 9.56
N ASP A 36 4.81 6.97 10.59
CA ASP A 36 5.61 6.73 11.79
C ASP A 36 4.95 5.71 12.73
N ALA A 37 5.66 5.34 13.80
CA ALA A 37 5.20 4.31 14.73
C ALA A 37 4.01 4.75 15.60
N THR A 38 3.62 6.02 15.58
CA THR A 38 2.49 6.55 16.35
C THR A 38 1.20 6.67 15.54
N ALA A 39 1.26 6.37 14.24
CA ALA A 39 0.09 6.39 13.37
C ALA A 39 -0.97 5.39 13.80
N THR A 40 -2.23 5.77 13.61
CA THR A 40 -3.37 4.86 13.75
C THR A 40 -3.97 4.60 12.38
N ILE A 41 -3.45 3.58 11.72
CA ILE A 41 -3.95 3.06 10.44
C ILE A 41 -4.13 1.55 10.55
N ASN A 42 -5.27 1.04 10.10
CA ASN A 42 -5.66 -0.35 10.28
C ASN A 42 -6.79 -0.72 9.31
N SER A 43 -7.45 -1.85 9.53
CA SER A 43 -8.55 -2.33 8.69
C SER A 43 -9.73 -1.35 8.58
N GLU A 44 -9.87 -0.45 9.53
CA GLU A 44 -10.98 0.54 9.57
C GLU A 44 -10.61 1.88 8.93
N THR A 45 -9.37 2.06 8.54
CA THR A 45 -8.92 3.27 7.83
C THR A 45 -9.68 3.41 6.53
N THR A 46 -10.27 4.58 6.29
CA THR A 46 -11.12 4.81 5.11
C THR A 46 -10.44 5.55 3.99
N ALA A 47 -9.47 6.41 4.32
CA ALA A 47 -8.85 7.31 3.35
C ALA A 47 -7.40 7.62 3.72
N TYR A 48 -6.66 8.12 2.73
CA TYR A 48 -5.34 8.70 2.97
C TYR A 48 -5.46 9.88 3.92
N THR A 49 -4.50 9.99 4.83
CA THR A 49 -4.37 11.10 5.78
C THR A 49 -2.90 11.51 5.91
N THR A 50 -2.67 12.77 6.18
CA THR A 50 -1.33 13.28 6.51
C THR A 50 -0.99 13.12 8.00
N ASP A 51 -1.94 12.69 8.83
CA ASP A 51 -1.71 12.48 10.25
C ASP A 51 -0.68 11.37 10.45
N HIS A 52 0.45 11.72 11.07
CA HIS A 52 1.57 10.81 11.30
C HIS A 52 2.24 10.26 10.03
N GLU A 53 1.97 10.87 8.87
CA GLU A 53 2.78 10.64 7.68
C GLU A 53 4.19 11.16 7.94
N ILE A 54 5.21 10.40 7.53
CA ILE A 54 6.59 10.79 7.80
C ILE A 54 7.00 12.02 7.00
N THR A 55 8.06 12.66 7.50
CA THR A 55 8.79 13.70 6.78
C THR A 55 10.27 13.34 6.77
N GLY A 56 11.02 13.88 5.82
CA GLY A 56 12.45 13.64 5.73
C GLY A 56 12.97 13.78 4.32
N THR A 57 14.29 13.74 4.19
CA THR A 57 14.95 13.87 2.89
C THR A 57 14.52 12.74 1.94
N GLY A 58 14.09 13.13 0.76
CA GLY A 58 13.67 12.19 -0.29
C GLY A 58 12.23 11.73 -0.20
N TYR A 59 11.48 12.12 0.84
CA TYR A 59 10.08 11.80 0.97
C TYR A 59 9.21 13.02 0.66
N VAL A 60 8.21 12.81 -0.16
CA VAL A 60 7.18 13.82 -0.48
C VAL A 60 5.83 13.30 0.01
N ALA A 61 5.07 14.17 0.68
CA ALA A 61 3.73 13.82 1.19
C ALA A 61 2.86 13.20 0.10
N GLY A 62 2.16 12.14 0.43
CA GLY A 62 1.42 11.31 -0.50
C GLY A 62 2.18 10.08 -0.99
N GLY A 63 3.50 10.05 -0.82
CA GLY A 63 4.34 8.92 -1.17
C GLY A 63 4.57 8.73 -2.66
N ASN A 64 4.90 7.51 -3.06
CA ASN A 64 5.23 7.17 -4.44
C ASN A 64 4.10 6.43 -5.14
N THR A 65 4.05 6.57 -6.46
CA THR A 65 3.10 5.85 -7.31
C THR A 65 3.47 4.37 -7.40
N LEU A 66 2.45 3.51 -7.32
CA LEU A 66 2.56 2.07 -7.45
C LEU A 66 2.25 1.63 -8.88
N THR A 67 2.91 0.55 -9.30
CA THR A 67 2.61 -0.13 -10.58
C THR A 67 2.02 -1.50 -10.27
N PRO A 68 0.69 -1.68 -10.41
CA PRO A 68 0.04 -2.95 -10.09
C PRO A 68 0.21 -3.98 -11.20
N THR A 69 0.21 -5.26 -10.79
CA THR A 69 0.10 -6.43 -11.66
C THR A 69 -1.04 -7.30 -11.15
N VAL A 70 -2.00 -7.59 -12.01
CA VAL A 70 -3.18 -8.40 -11.70
C VAL A 70 -3.01 -9.78 -12.32
N GLY A 71 -3.41 -10.81 -11.59
CA GLY A 71 -3.38 -12.16 -12.09
C GLY A 71 -4.41 -13.07 -11.41
N SER A 72 -4.47 -14.30 -11.88
CA SER A 72 -5.35 -15.31 -11.30
C SER A 72 -4.71 -16.70 -11.34
N ASP A 73 -5.11 -17.52 -10.41
CA ASP A 73 -4.76 -18.92 -10.34
C ASP A 73 -6.06 -19.72 -10.18
N THR A 74 -6.52 -20.29 -11.29
CA THR A 74 -7.79 -21.02 -11.31
C THR A 74 -7.71 -22.34 -10.56
N SER A 75 -6.52 -22.93 -10.41
CA SER A 75 -6.34 -24.17 -9.65
C SER A 75 -6.58 -23.95 -8.15
N ASN A 76 -6.27 -22.74 -7.66
CA ASN A 76 -6.43 -22.37 -6.27
C ASN A 76 -7.61 -21.40 -6.04
N ASN A 77 -8.42 -21.18 -7.08
CA ASN A 77 -9.59 -20.30 -7.00
C ASN A 77 -9.24 -18.91 -6.44
N THR A 78 -8.10 -18.33 -6.86
CA THR A 78 -7.58 -17.10 -6.30
C THR A 78 -7.31 -16.07 -7.40
N ALA A 79 -7.81 -14.85 -7.22
CA ALA A 79 -7.38 -13.67 -7.98
C ALA A 79 -6.47 -12.81 -7.09
N TYR A 80 -5.51 -12.14 -7.67
CA TYR A 80 -4.52 -11.42 -6.89
C TYR A 80 -3.99 -10.18 -7.59
N VAL A 81 -3.45 -9.27 -6.77
CA VAL A 81 -2.72 -8.08 -7.21
C VAL A 81 -1.42 -7.99 -6.43
N THR A 82 -0.34 -7.67 -7.11
CA THR A 82 0.90 -7.24 -6.47
C THR A 82 1.40 -5.97 -7.15
N PHE A 83 2.50 -5.42 -6.65
CA PHE A 83 3.05 -4.17 -7.16
C PHE A 83 4.54 -4.34 -7.44
N ALA A 84 5.06 -3.56 -8.39
CA ALA A 84 6.50 -3.43 -8.57
C ALA A 84 7.13 -2.80 -7.33
N ASN A 85 8.37 -3.15 -7.01
CA ASN A 85 9.10 -2.58 -5.89
C ASN A 85 9.17 -1.06 -5.99
N VAL A 86 9.11 -0.39 -4.84
CA VAL A 86 9.13 1.08 -4.74
C VAL A 86 10.37 1.50 -3.97
N THR A 87 11.11 2.45 -4.52
CA THR A 87 12.35 2.95 -3.93
C THR A 87 12.31 4.47 -3.76
N TRP A 88 12.75 4.94 -2.60
CA TRP A 88 13.06 6.34 -2.33
C TRP A 88 14.59 6.46 -2.32
N SER A 89 15.14 7.31 -3.19
CA SER A 89 16.58 7.57 -3.28
C SER A 89 16.80 9.00 -3.82
N PRO A 90 17.51 9.88 -3.10
CA PRO A 90 18.08 9.65 -1.77
C PRO A 90 16.97 9.51 -0.71
N ALA A 91 17.27 8.88 0.42
CA ALA A 91 16.33 8.75 1.53
C ALA A 91 17.05 8.91 2.87
N SER A 92 16.49 9.75 3.73
CA SER A 92 16.93 9.89 5.12
C SER A 92 15.70 10.15 5.97
N PHE A 93 15.12 9.07 6.50
CA PHE A 93 13.89 9.11 7.32
C PHE A 93 13.69 7.80 8.07
N THR A 94 12.76 7.81 9.03
CA THR A 94 12.32 6.63 9.77
C THR A 94 10.84 6.41 9.55
N THR A 95 10.43 5.18 9.28
CA THR A 95 9.04 4.79 9.06
C THR A 95 8.74 3.46 9.75
N ALA A 96 7.49 3.22 10.11
CA ALA A 96 7.07 1.98 10.77
C ALA A 96 6.00 1.22 9.97
N GLY A 97 5.39 1.85 9.00
CA GLY A 97 4.36 1.23 8.18
C GLY A 97 3.97 2.08 6.99
N ALA A 98 3.01 1.58 6.22
CA ALA A 98 2.56 2.23 5.00
C ALA A 98 1.07 2.05 4.77
N LEU A 99 0.49 2.98 4.02
CA LEU A 99 -0.87 2.88 3.50
C LEU A 99 -0.82 2.85 1.98
N ILE A 100 -1.36 1.79 1.40
CA ILE A 100 -1.67 1.75 -0.03
C ILE A 100 -3.06 2.35 -0.21
N TYR A 101 -3.20 3.28 -1.13
CA TYR A 101 -4.47 3.95 -1.36
C TYR A 101 -4.66 4.32 -2.84
N ASN A 102 -5.92 4.50 -3.21
CA ASN A 102 -6.31 5.00 -4.52
C ASN A 102 -6.17 6.53 -4.50
N ALA A 103 -5.14 7.05 -5.14
CA ALA A 103 -4.86 8.49 -5.11
C ALA A 103 -5.88 9.31 -5.91
N THR A 104 -6.63 8.69 -6.80
CA THR A 104 -7.67 9.34 -7.59
C THR A 104 -8.91 9.63 -6.74
N THR A 105 -9.29 8.70 -5.87
CA THR A 105 -10.49 8.80 -5.01
C THR A 105 -10.15 9.10 -3.55
N ASN A 106 -8.88 9.00 -3.18
CA ASN A 106 -8.36 9.11 -1.82
C ASN A 106 -8.72 7.93 -0.89
N ALA A 107 -9.36 6.89 -1.41
CA ALA A 107 -9.81 5.75 -0.64
C ALA A 107 -8.65 4.81 -0.26
N SER A 108 -8.67 4.32 0.97
CA SER A 108 -7.68 3.34 1.44
C SER A 108 -7.83 1.99 0.73
N VAL A 109 -6.73 1.27 0.61
CA VAL A 109 -6.68 -0.09 0.06
C VAL A 109 -6.14 -1.07 1.09
N ALA A 110 -4.93 -0.86 1.57
CA ALA A 110 -4.29 -1.78 2.50
C ALA A 110 -3.29 -1.06 3.39
N VAL A 111 -3.12 -1.58 4.60
CA VAL A 111 -2.13 -1.12 5.56
C VAL A 111 -1.04 -2.17 5.68
N LEU A 112 0.21 -1.74 5.62
CA LEU A 112 1.39 -2.57 5.82
C LEU A 112 2.06 -2.18 7.13
N ASN A 113 2.30 -3.18 8.00
CA ASN A 113 3.06 -3.00 9.23
C ASN A 113 4.46 -3.61 9.03
N PHE A 114 5.49 -2.80 9.17
CA PHE A 114 6.86 -3.26 8.97
C PHE A 114 7.44 -4.03 10.16
N GLY A 115 6.65 -4.20 11.23
CA GLY A 115 7.09 -4.93 12.41
C GLY A 115 8.03 -4.16 13.34
N GLY A 116 8.10 -2.85 13.18
CA GLY A 116 8.95 -1.93 13.93
C GLY A 116 9.47 -0.82 13.05
N GLU A 117 10.15 0.14 13.66
CA GLU A 117 10.73 1.26 12.91
C GLU A 117 11.85 0.80 11.99
N LYS A 118 11.84 1.33 10.78
CA LYS A 118 12.90 1.16 9.78
C LYS A 118 13.48 2.51 9.44
N THR A 119 14.79 2.63 9.57
CA THR A 119 15.50 3.89 9.30
C THR A 119 16.31 3.75 8.01
N ALA A 120 16.09 4.70 7.10
CA ALA A 120 16.87 4.84 5.89
C ALA A 120 17.87 5.96 6.06
N THR A 121 19.09 5.76 5.56
CA THR A 121 20.15 6.79 5.55
C THR A 121 20.57 7.19 4.14
N THR A 122 20.34 6.35 3.16
CA THR A 122 20.68 6.60 1.74
C THR A 122 19.55 6.20 0.80
N THR A 123 18.94 5.02 1.00
CA THR A 123 17.92 4.47 0.14
C THR A 123 16.92 3.67 0.98
N PHE A 124 15.64 3.74 0.64
CA PHE A 124 14.58 2.93 1.23
C PHE A 124 13.82 2.24 0.12
N THR A 125 13.71 0.92 0.19
CA THR A 125 12.98 0.11 -0.80
C THR A 125 11.94 -0.73 -0.11
N ILE A 126 10.70 -0.71 -0.63
CA ILE A 126 9.67 -1.69 -0.29
C ILE A 126 9.65 -2.73 -1.40
N GLU A 127 9.97 -3.97 -1.01
CA GLU A 127 9.90 -5.13 -1.90
C GLU A 127 8.55 -5.80 -1.71
N PHE A 128 7.79 -5.88 -2.80
CA PHE A 128 6.51 -6.57 -2.77
C PHE A 128 6.70 -8.05 -3.11
N PRO A 129 5.85 -8.92 -2.53
CA PRO A 129 5.91 -10.36 -2.84
C PRO A 129 5.66 -10.62 -4.32
N ALA A 130 6.12 -11.78 -4.78
CA ALA A 130 5.88 -12.24 -6.14
C ALA A 130 4.38 -12.32 -6.47
N ALA A 131 4.06 -12.16 -7.74
CA ALA A 131 2.69 -12.23 -8.26
C ALA A 131 2.23 -13.68 -8.36
N THR A 132 1.86 -14.26 -7.22
CA THR A 132 1.33 -15.64 -7.13
C THR A 132 0.09 -15.67 -6.26
N SER A 133 -0.67 -16.75 -6.37
CA SER A 133 -1.88 -16.96 -5.57
C SER A 133 -1.62 -17.10 -4.07
N THR A 134 -0.38 -17.34 -3.66
CA THR A 134 -0.02 -17.57 -2.25
C THR A 134 0.76 -16.43 -1.62
N THR A 135 1.38 -15.56 -2.42
CA THR A 135 2.31 -14.53 -1.91
C THR A 135 1.92 -13.10 -2.25
N ALA A 136 1.10 -12.87 -3.27
CA ALA A 136 0.71 -11.52 -3.70
C ALA A 136 0.13 -10.69 -2.55
N VAL A 137 0.29 -9.36 -2.65
CA VAL A 137 -0.10 -8.41 -1.58
C VAL A 137 -1.60 -8.45 -1.31
N LEU A 138 -2.41 -8.46 -2.37
CA LEU A 138 -3.86 -8.50 -2.28
C LEU A 138 -4.36 -9.79 -2.94
N ARG A 139 -5.22 -10.53 -2.25
CA ARG A 139 -5.75 -11.79 -2.76
C ARG A 139 -7.23 -11.92 -2.42
N ILE A 140 -7.98 -12.50 -3.36
CA ILE A 140 -9.38 -12.89 -3.18
C ILE A 140 -9.47 -14.37 -3.55
N ASN A 141 -9.90 -15.17 -2.59
CA ASN A 141 -10.03 -16.61 -2.75
C ASN A 141 -11.35 -17.13 -2.18
#